data_1e2ba8dcf01faa2cf8eecfe70361062f
#
_entry.id   1e2ba8dcf01faa2cf8eecfe70361062f
#
_cell.length_a   1.000
_cell.length_b   1.000
_cell.length_c   1.000
_cell.angle_alpha   90.00
_cell.angle_beta   90.00
_cell.angle_gamma   90.00
#
_symmetry.space_group_name_H-M   'P 1'
#
loop_
_entity.id
_entity.type
_entity.pdbx_description
1 polymer ?
#
loop_
_entity_poly.entity_id
_entity_poly.type
_entity_poly.pdbx_seq_one_letter_code
_entity_poly.pdbx_strand_id
1 'polypeptide(L)'
;MTIFLQATVEGLSLAAIYSLVALGFVLIYKSMDVLSFAQPALAVVGAGLISSLAVDRGIPFWISLIIGITLTGVIGLIVERTFLRPMVGEPVFSVAILTIGIDILLRTTLDNWIGLNPRYMGDPFPTFGTFGSAEIGGVTIKYLEIAGLSTAILIILLLNIFFRVSKYGVAMRATSFDQEAALAQGINVGRIFGLVWFIAGILAAFAGFFITGGFNTLSQTSFVVALRALPAVVIGGLDSIPGAVVGSILSLIHI
;
A
#
# COMPACT_ATOMS: atom_id res chain seq x y z
N MET A 1 1.06 -25.87 21.41
CA MET A 1 1.83 -24.62 21.64
C MET A 1 2.50 -24.12 20.37
N THR A 2 3.11 -24.99 19.58
CA THR A 2 3.73 -24.65 18.28
C THR A 2 2.74 -24.05 17.27
N ILE A 3 1.52 -24.61 17.13
CA ILE A 3 0.48 -24.09 16.22
C ILE A 3 0.08 -22.65 16.60
N PHE A 4 -0.07 -22.36 17.88
CA PHE A 4 -0.42 -20.99 18.32
C PHE A 4 0.72 -20.00 18.01
N LEU A 5 1.97 -20.39 18.24
CA LEU A 5 3.14 -19.55 17.91
C LEU A 5 3.25 -19.33 16.40
N GLN A 6 3.03 -20.38 15.60
CA GLN A 6 3.03 -20.29 14.14
C GLN A 6 1.97 -19.31 13.65
N ALA A 7 0.72 -19.46 14.10
CA ALA A 7 -0.38 -18.55 13.75
C ALA A 7 -0.11 -17.10 14.19
N THR A 8 0.56 -16.90 15.32
CA THR A 8 0.92 -15.56 15.80
C THR A 8 1.95 -14.90 14.89
N VAL A 9 2.97 -15.64 14.44
CA VAL A 9 4.02 -15.11 13.54
C VAL A 9 3.42 -14.77 12.18
N GLU A 10 2.65 -15.68 11.59
CA GLU A 10 1.98 -15.46 10.32
C GLU A 10 0.99 -14.30 10.39
N GLY A 11 0.19 -14.25 11.46
CA GLY A 11 -0.75 -13.16 11.72
C GLY A 11 -0.05 -11.81 11.85
N LEU A 12 1.04 -11.72 12.62
CA LEU A 12 1.78 -10.47 12.80
C LEU A 12 2.39 -9.98 11.49
N SER A 13 2.91 -10.88 10.67
CA SER A 13 3.41 -10.55 9.33
C SER A 13 2.30 -10.01 8.42
N LEU A 14 1.14 -10.66 8.41
CA LEU A 14 -0.01 -10.20 7.63
C LEU A 14 -0.55 -8.86 8.14
N ALA A 15 -0.56 -8.63 9.47
CA ALA A 15 -0.90 -7.33 10.08
C ALA A 15 0.01 -6.21 9.58
N ALA A 16 1.31 -6.48 9.49
CA ALA A 16 2.29 -5.53 8.99
C ALA A 16 1.99 -5.13 7.53
N ILE A 17 1.66 -6.11 6.69
CA ILE A 17 1.29 -5.89 5.29
C ILE A 17 -0.01 -5.08 5.19
N TYR A 18 -1.03 -5.46 5.96
CA TYR A 18 -2.29 -4.71 6.01
C TYR A 18 -2.09 -3.28 6.51
N SER A 19 -1.16 -3.06 7.45
CA SER A 19 -0.80 -1.72 7.91
C SER A 19 -0.28 -0.84 6.78
N LEU A 20 0.50 -1.38 5.83
CA LEU A 20 0.99 -0.61 4.68
C LEU A 20 -0.16 -0.17 3.75
N VAL A 21 -1.11 -1.06 3.46
CA VAL A 21 -2.31 -0.69 2.67
C VAL A 21 -3.15 0.32 3.45
N ALA A 22 -3.38 0.05 4.73
CA ALA A 22 -4.18 0.89 5.63
C ALA A 22 -3.61 2.31 5.75
N LEU A 23 -2.29 2.44 5.84
CA LEU A 23 -1.62 3.75 5.84
C LEU A 23 -1.86 4.52 4.55
N GLY A 24 -1.88 3.84 3.39
CA GLY A 24 -2.23 4.47 2.12
C GLY A 24 -3.66 5.03 2.13
N PHE A 25 -4.63 4.28 2.63
CA PHE A 25 -6.01 4.74 2.82
C PHE A 25 -6.08 5.96 3.75
N VAL A 26 -5.45 5.87 4.92
CA VAL A 26 -5.45 6.95 5.93
C VAL A 26 -4.80 8.22 5.39
N LEU A 27 -3.70 8.12 4.64
CA LEU A 27 -3.04 9.28 4.05
C LEU A 27 -3.94 10.01 3.05
N ILE A 28 -4.61 9.27 2.17
CA ILE A 28 -5.54 9.85 1.20
C ILE A 28 -6.74 10.46 1.92
N TYR A 29 -7.38 9.70 2.81
CA TYR A 29 -8.54 10.15 3.57
C TYR A 29 -8.22 11.43 4.36
N LYS A 30 -7.12 11.41 5.11
CA LYS A 30 -6.70 12.55 5.92
C LYS A 30 -6.44 13.83 5.12
N SER A 31 -6.04 13.72 3.86
CA SER A 31 -5.73 14.88 3.03
C SER A 31 -6.92 15.43 2.25
N MET A 32 -7.83 14.55 1.81
CA MET A 32 -8.91 14.88 0.87
C MET A 32 -10.31 14.58 1.41
N ASP A 33 -10.40 14.01 2.62
CA ASP A 33 -11.65 13.54 3.25
C ASP A 33 -12.44 12.54 2.40
N VAL A 34 -11.74 11.78 1.56
CA VAL A 34 -12.32 10.80 0.64
C VAL A 34 -11.70 9.44 0.85
N LEU A 35 -12.53 8.41 1.02
CA LEU A 35 -12.09 7.03 1.02
C LEU A 35 -11.79 6.58 -0.41
N SER A 36 -10.53 6.23 -0.69
CA SER A 36 -10.12 5.83 -2.03
C SER A 36 -10.19 4.32 -2.23
N PHE A 37 -11.14 3.85 -3.01
CA PHE A 37 -11.24 2.44 -3.40
C PHE A 37 -10.18 2.01 -4.43
N ALA A 38 -9.41 2.95 -5.00
CA ALA A 38 -8.32 2.64 -5.93
C ALA A 38 -7.04 2.11 -5.23
N GLN A 39 -6.94 2.21 -3.90
CA GLN A 39 -5.74 1.81 -3.15
C GLN A 39 -5.38 0.32 -3.32
N PRO A 40 -6.32 -0.65 -3.24
CA PRO A 40 -6.02 -2.05 -3.50
C PRO A 40 -5.56 -2.33 -4.94
N ALA A 41 -6.12 -1.62 -5.93
CA ALA A 41 -5.67 -1.74 -7.31
C ALA A 41 -4.24 -1.25 -7.50
N LEU A 42 -3.85 -0.15 -6.86
CA LEU A 42 -2.46 0.34 -6.87
C LEU A 42 -1.50 -0.72 -6.28
N ALA A 43 -1.91 -1.48 -5.27
CA ALA A 43 -1.09 -2.55 -4.73
C ALA A 43 -0.84 -3.66 -5.76
N VAL A 44 -1.89 -4.10 -6.46
CA VAL A 44 -1.79 -5.12 -7.51
C VAL A 44 -1.00 -4.60 -8.72
N VAL A 45 -1.20 -3.35 -9.12
CA VAL A 45 -0.44 -2.70 -10.19
C VAL A 45 1.04 -2.62 -9.83
N GLY A 46 1.37 -2.25 -8.59
CA GLY A 46 2.75 -2.21 -8.11
C GLY A 46 3.43 -3.58 -8.19
N ALA A 47 2.75 -4.62 -7.71
CA ALA A 47 3.21 -5.99 -7.82
C ALA A 47 3.39 -6.43 -9.28
N GLY A 48 2.45 -6.09 -10.16
CA GLY A 48 2.50 -6.38 -11.60
C GLY A 48 3.69 -5.71 -12.29
N LEU A 49 3.98 -4.46 -11.97
CA LEU A 49 5.15 -3.73 -12.48
C LEU A 49 6.45 -4.40 -12.05
N ILE A 50 6.58 -4.76 -10.77
CA ILE A 50 7.76 -5.44 -10.23
C ILE A 50 7.95 -6.79 -10.94
N SER A 51 6.90 -7.61 -11.03
CA SER A 51 6.93 -8.90 -11.70
C SER A 51 7.32 -8.77 -13.17
N SER A 52 6.71 -7.84 -13.92
CA SER A 52 7.03 -7.63 -15.33
C SER A 52 8.47 -7.20 -15.57
N LEU A 53 9.02 -6.35 -14.70
CA LEU A 53 10.43 -5.92 -14.81
C LEU A 53 11.39 -7.06 -14.44
N ALA A 54 11.10 -7.80 -13.38
CA ALA A 54 11.99 -8.84 -12.88
C ALA A 54 11.93 -10.11 -13.75
N VAL A 55 10.73 -10.54 -14.14
CA VAL A 55 10.53 -11.83 -14.81
C VAL A 55 10.54 -11.68 -16.33
N ASP A 56 9.75 -10.75 -16.91
CA ASP A 56 9.63 -10.64 -18.36
C ASP A 56 10.85 -9.97 -18.99
N ARG A 57 11.47 -9.00 -18.29
CA ARG A 57 12.62 -8.24 -18.78
C ARG A 57 13.97 -8.69 -18.22
N GLY A 58 13.96 -9.62 -17.25
CA GLY A 58 15.19 -10.15 -16.65
C GLY A 58 16.00 -9.11 -15.87
N ILE A 59 15.38 -8.01 -15.44
CA ILE A 59 16.06 -6.98 -14.65
C ILE A 59 16.29 -7.54 -13.23
N PRO A 60 17.47 -7.30 -12.61
CA PRO A 60 17.73 -7.74 -11.25
C PRO A 60 16.60 -7.33 -10.30
N PHE A 61 16.15 -8.26 -9.44
CA PHE A 61 14.96 -8.10 -8.60
C PHE A 61 14.93 -6.78 -7.83
N TRP A 62 16.03 -6.42 -7.16
CA TRP A 62 16.10 -5.21 -6.34
C TRP A 62 15.95 -3.90 -7.14
N ILE A 63 16.46 -3.88 -8.38
CA ILE A 63 16.28 -2.76 -9.30
C ILE A 63 14.81 -2.71 -9.76
N SER A 64 14.22 -3.87 -10.09
CA SER A 64 12.81 -3.98 -10.47
C SER A 64 11.88 -3.53 -9.34
N LEU A 65 12.23 -3.85 -8.09
CA LEU A 65 11.49 -3.41 -6.90
C LEU A 65 11.49 -1.89 -6.78
N ILE A 66 12.66 -1.26 -6.84
CA ILE A 66 12.79 0.22 -6.72
C ILE A 66 12.04 0.92 -7.86
N ILE A 67 12.21 0.46 -9.09
CA ILE A 67 11.53 1.04 -10.26
C ILE A 67 10.03 0.83 -10.15
N GLY A 68 9.56 -0.38 -9.83
CA GLY A 68 8.13 -0.71 -9.72
C GLY A 68 7.42 0.12 -8.63
N ILE A 69 8.04 0.26 -7.46
CA ILE A 69 7.51 1.09 -6.37
C ILE A 69 7.44 2.57 -6.79
N THR A 70 8.50 3.09 -7.41
CA THR A 70 8.54 4.48 -7.87
C THR A 70 7.51 4.74 -8.96
N LEU A 71 7.38 3.84 -9.94
CA LEU A 71 6.38 3.95 -11.00
C LEU A 71 4.95 3.90 -10.45
N THR A 72 4.69 3.06 -9.45
CA THR A 72 3.36 3.02 -8.80
C THR A 72 3.05 4.33 -8.08
N GLY A 73 4.04 4.93 -7.42
CA GLY A 73 3.91 6.27 -6.85
C GLY A 73 3.58 7.32 -7.93
N VAL A 74 4.27 7.27 -9.07
CA VAL A 74 3.99 8.15 -10.22
C VAL A 74 2.59 7.91 -10.79
N ILE A 75 2.13 6.65 -10.88
CA ILE A 75 0.76 6.33 -11.29
C ILE A 75 -0.24 6.96 -10.31
N GLY A 76 -0.02 6.85 -9.00
CA GLY A 76 -0.83 7.51 -7.99
C GLY A 76 -0.90 9.03 -8.20
N LEU A 77 0.25 9.68 -8.44
CA LEU A 77 0.32 11.10 -8.76
C LEU A 77 -0.46 11.47 -10.04
N ILE A 78 -0.36 10.64 -11.09
CA ILE A 78 -1.10 10.83 -12.35
C ILE A 78 -2.60 10.70 -12.09
N VAL A 79 -3.03 9.69 -11.36
CA VAL A 79 -4.43 9.46 -10.98
C VAL A 79 -4.98 10.68 -10.23
N GLU A 80 -4.27 11.20 -9.24
CA GLU A 80 -4.67 12.40 -8.52
C GLU A 80 -4.82 13.58 -9.48
N ARG A 81 -3.78 13.84 -10.27
CA ARG A 81 -3.75 15.04 -11.13
C ARG A 81 -4.80 15.03 -12.23
N THR A 82 -5.09 13.84 -12.79
CA THR A 82 -5.98 13.69 -13.94
C THR A 82 -7.44 13.54 -13.53
N PHE A 83 -7.71 12.76 -12.49
CA PHE A 83 -9.07 12.38 -12.12
C PHE A 83 -9.54 13.04 -10.84
N LEU A 84 -8.71 13.09 -9.79
CA LEU A 84 -9.15 13.53 -8.47
C LEU A 84 -9.07 15.06 -8.32
N ARG A 85 -8.04 15.68 -8.88
CA ARG A 85 -7.88 17.14 -8.79
C ARG A 85 -9.05 17.93 -9.39
N PRO A 86 -9.63 17.54 -10.55
CA PRO A 86 -10.82 18.21 -11.08
C PRO A 86 -12.07 18.04 -10.20
N MET A 87 -12.06 17.05 -9.30
CA MET A 87 -13.18 16.75 -8.40
C MET A 87 -13.08 17.43 -7.03
N VAL A 88 -12.09 18.28 -6.83
CA VAL A 88 -11.96 19.07 -5.58
C VAL A 88 -13.16 20.03 -5.47
N GLY A 89 -13.90 19.92 -4.35
CA GLY A 89 -15.13 20.67 -4.13
C GLY A 89 -16.41 19.92 -4.51
N GLU A 90 -16.30 18.79 -5.18
CA GLU A 90 -17.46 17.94 -5.48
C GLU A 90 -17.88 17.09 -4.27
N PRO A 91 -19.14 16.60 -4.22
CA PRO A 91 -19.61 15.79 -3.12
C PRO A 91 -18.74 14.54 -2.91
N VAL A 92 -18.41 14.23 -1.65
CA VAL A 92 -17.55 13.09 -1.25
C VAL A 92 -18.00 11.78 -1.90
N PHE A 93 -19.31 11.56 -2.01
CA PHE A 93 -19.88 10.36 -2.65
C PHE A 93 -19.50 10.26 -4.13
N SER A 94 -19.52 11.35 -4.88
CA SER A 94 -19.14 11.38 -6.31
C SER A 94 -17.67 11.01 -6.48
N VAL A 95 -16.81 11.55 -5.61
CA VAL A 95 -15.37 11.25 -5.62
C VAL A 95 -15.11 9.79 -5.24
N ALA A 96 -15.83 9.24 -4.27
CA ALA A 96 -15.73 7.84 -3.89
C ALA A 96 -16.11 6.91 -5.06
N ILE A 97 -17.20 7.19 -5.78
CA ILE A 97 -17.59 6.42 -6.99
C ILE A 97 -16.51 6.51 -8.07
N LEU A 98 -15.95 7.69 -8.29
CA LEU A 98 -14.85 7.87 -9.24
C LEU A 98 -13.66 6.97 -8.89
N THR A 99 -13.30 6.83 -7.61
CA THR A 99 -12.19 5.94 -7.20
C THR A 99 -12.47 4.47 -7.46
N ILE A 100 -13.74 4.03 -7.44
CA ILE A 100 -14.15 2.68 -7.88
C ILE A 100 -13.94 2.52 -9.39
N GLY A 101 -14.31 3.54 -10.18
CA GLY A 101 -14.02 3.54 -11.62
C GLY A 101 -12.52 3.47 -11.93
N ILE A 102 -11.70 4.21 -11.16
CA ILE A 102 -10.23 4.17 -11.27
C ILE A 102 -9.70 2.77 -10.89
N ASP A 103 -10.24 2.14 -9.85
CA ASP A 103 -9.89 0.77 -9.47
C ASP A 103 -10.09 -0.20 -10.63
N ILE A 104 -11.26 -0.18 -11.27
CA ILE A 104 -11.58 -1.04 -12.41
C ILE A 104 -10.63 -0.74 -13.58
N LEU A 105 -10.39 0.53 -13.89
CA LEU A 105 -9.50 0.95 -14.97
C LEU A 105 -8.08 0.47 -14.76
N LEU A 106 -7.53 0.61 -13.56
CA LEU A 106 -6.18 0.17 -13.21
C LEU A 106 -6.04 -1.35 -13.34
N ARG A 107 -7.00 -2.11 -12.81
CA ARG A 107 -6.99 -3.59 -12.89
C ARG A 107 -7.15 -4.07 -14.31
N THR A 108 -8.12 -3.54 -15.05
CA THR A 108 -8.33 -3.93 -16.46
C THR A 108 -7.11 -3.61 -17.31
N THR A 109 -6.46 -2.47 -17.09
CA THR A 109 -5.23 -2.10 -17.80
C THR A 109 -4.10 -3.07 -17.49
N LEU A 110 -3.96 -3.46 -16.22
CA LEU A 110 -2.96 -4.43 -15.80
C LEU A 110 -3.22 -5.82 -16.41
N ASP A 111 -4.48 -6.30 -16.35
CA ASP A 111 -4.89 -7.60 -16.88
C ASP A 111 -4.66 -7.68 -18.40
N ASN A 112 -4.94 -6.60 -19.13
CA ASN A 112 -4.67 -6.53 -20.56
C ASN A 112 -3.17 -6.50 -20.90
N TRP A 113 -2.34 -5.96 -20.01
CA TRP A 113 -0.90 -5.85 -20.25
C TRP A 113 -0.15 -7.12 -19.86
N ILE A 114 -0.43 -7.69 -18.69
CA ILE A 114 0.31 -8.85 -18.15
C ILE A 114 -0.47 -10.17 -18.21
N GLY A 115 -1.75 -10.13 -18.56
CA GLY A 115 -2.65 -11.27 -18.63
C GLY A 115 -3.29 -11.62 -17.28
N LEU A 116 -4.31 -12.48 -17.35
CA LEU A 116 -5.11 -12.92 -16.19
C LEU A 116 -4.52 -14.11 -15.44
N ASN A 117 -3.54 -14.79 -16.03
CA ASN A 117 -2.94 -15.98 -15.43
C ASN A 117 -2.08 -15.63 -14.22
N PRO A 118 -2.11 -16.47 -13.16
CA PRO A 118 -1.20 -16.30 -12.04
C PRO A 118 0.26 -16.23 -12.50
N ARG A 119 0.99 -15.21 -11.99
CA ARG A 119 2.36 -14.94 -12.41
C ARG A 119 3.32 -15.02 -11.23
N TYR A 120 4.53 -15.48 -11.52
CA TYR A 120 5.62 -15.47 -10.57
C TYR A 120 6.13 -14.04 -10.35
N MET A 121 6.48 -13.72 -9.09
CA MET A 121 6.93 -12.37 -8.71
C MET A 121 8.42 -12.11 -8.91
N GLY A 122 9.21 -13.15 -9.18
CA GLY A 122 10.67 -13.10 -9.08
C GLY A 122 11.14 -13.44 -7.66
N ASP A 123 12.39 -13.82 -7.52
CA ASP A 123 12.99 -14.23 -6.24
C ASP A 123 13.89 -13.12 -5.70
N PRO A 124 13.58 -12.52 -4.54
CA PRO A 124 14.44 -11.54 -3.90
C PRO A 124 15.74 -12.16 -3.35
N PHE A 125 15.73 -13.48 -3.07
CA PHE A 125 16.83 -14.19 -2.44
C PHE A 125 17.17 -15.51 -3.16
N PRO A 126 17.62 -15.45 -4.43
CA PRO A 126 17.84 -16.66 -5.24
C PRO A 126 18.86 -17.64 -4.63
N THR A 127 19.74 -17.15 -3.75
CA THR A 127 20.78 -17.95 -3.07
C THR A 127 20.22 -18.82 -1.94
N PHE A 128 19.06 -18.46 -1.37
CA PHE A 128 18.45 -19.17 -0.25
C PHE A 128 17.25 -20.06 -0.65
N GLY A 129 17.02 -20.25 -1.96
CA GLY A 129 15.82 -20.88 -2.49
C GLY A 129 14.62 -19.94 -2.42
N THR A 130 13.57 -20.28 -3.17
CA THR A 130 12.38 -19.43 -3.30
C THR A 130 11.78 -19.18 -1.91
N PHE A 131 12.05 -17.99 -1.35
CA PHE A 131 11.55 -17.58 -0.03
C PHE A 131 11.94 -18.50 1.13
N GLY A 132 13.26 -18.75 1.31
CA GLY A 132 13.79 -19.57 2.38
C GLY A 132 13.13 -19.32 3.74
N SER A 133 13.06 -20.37 4.55
CA SER A 133 12.50 -20.33 5.90
C SER A 133 13.52 -20.82 6.92
N ALA A 134 13.43 -20.30 8.13
CA ALA A 134 14.16 -20.78 9.29
C ALA A 134 13.19 -21.50 10.23
N GLU A 135 13.57 -22.68 10.71
CA GLU A 135 12.84 -23.37 11.77
C GLU A 135 13.46 -23.05 13.13
N ILE A 136 12.69 -22.41 13.99
CA ILE A 136 13.11 -22.08 15.36
C ILE A 136 12.10 -22.69 16.33
N GLY A 137 12.51 -23.70 17.09
CA GLY A 137 11.65 -24.34 18.08
C GLY A 137 10.38 -25.00 17.53
N GLY A 138 10.41 -25.50 16.28
CA GLY A 138 9.25 -26.09 15.59
C GLY A 138 8.28 -25.08 15.00
N VAL A 139 8.69 -23.80 14.91
CA VAL A 139 7.96 -22.73 14.21
C VAL A 139 8.73 -22.40 12.93
N THR A 140 8.06 -22.46 11.78
CA THR A 140 8.64 -22.10 10.48
C THR A 140 8.41 -20.61 10.21
N ILE A 141 9.48 -19.84 10.12
CA ILE A 141 9.44 -18.39 9.84
C ILE A 141 10.02 -18.16 8.44
N LYS A 142 9.23 -17.64 7.53
CA LYS A 142 9.69 -17.28 6.18
C LYS A 142 10.49 -15.98 6.23
N TYR A 143 11.61 -15.91 5.52
CA TYR A 143 12.40 -14.66 5.46
C TYR A 143 11.59 -13.49 4.89
N LEU A 144 10.64 -13.76 4.00
CA LEU A 144 9.72 -12.73 3.49
C LEU A 144 8.82 -12.13 4.57
N GLU A 145 8.40 -12.92 5.56
CA GLU A 145 7.59 -12.45 6.70
C GLU A 145 8.39 -11.49 7.58
N ILE A 146 9.65 -11.83 7.84
CA ILE A 146 10.57 -10.95 8.57
C ILE A 146 10.83 -9.67 7.77
N ALA A 147 11.07 -9.80 6.47
CA ALA A 147 11.27 -8.65 5.58
C ALA A 147 10.02 -7.74 5.53
N GLY A 148 8.82 -8.33 5.46
CA GLY A 148 7.56 -7.59 5.48
C GLY A 148 7.35 -6.82 6.77
N LEU A 149 7.53 -7.49 7.91
CA LEU A 149 7.41 -6.87 9.23
C LEU A 149 8.44 -5.74 9.42
N SER A 150 9.71 -6.01 9.12
CA SER A 150 10.78 -5.00 9.26
C SER A 150 10.58 -3.80 8.34
N THR A 151 10.14 -4.03 7.09
CA THR A 151 9.82 -2.97 6.14
C THR A 151 8.64 -2.14 6.62
N ALA A 152 7.57 -2.76 7.11
CA ALA A 152 6.42 -2.05 7.65
C ALA A 152 6.80 -1.17 8.84
N ILE A 153 7.54 -1.70 9.80
CA ILE A 153 8.03 -0.94 10.96
C ILE A 153 8.88 0.25 10.49
N LEU A 154 9.82 0.02 9.57
CA LEU A 154 10.68 1.07 9.04
C LEU A 154 9.85 2.18 8.37
N ILE A 155 8.90 1.82 7.52
CA ILE A 155 8.03 2.77 6.82
C ILE A 155 7.17 3.56 7.81
N ILE A 156 6.58 2.91 8.82
CA ILE A 156 5.80 3.57 9.87
C ILE A 156 6.66 4.60 10.61
N LEU A 157 7.88 4.23 10.97
CA LEU A 157 8.83 5.15 11.63
C LEU A 157 9.20 6.33 10.73
N LEU A 158 9.52 6.06 9.46
CA LEU A 158 9.85 7.10 8.48
C LEU A 158 8.68 8.05 8.24
N LEU A 159 7.45 7.55 8.12
CA LEU A 159 6.25 8.38 8.01
C LEU A 159 6.03 9.23 9.26
N ASN A 160 6.21 8.65 10.45
CA ASN A 160 6.06 9.41 11.70
C ASN A 160 7.07 10.57 11.75
N ILE A 161 8.34 10.32 11.43
CA ILE A 161 9.38 11.34 11.36
C ILE A 161 9.03 12.38 10.27
N PHE A 162 8.65 11.93 9.08
CA PHE A 162 8.26 12.80 7.98
C PHE A 162 7.13 13.76 8.38
N PHE A 163 6.07 13.25 9.00
CA PHE A 163 4.94 14.08 9.45
C PHE A 163 5.33 15.04 10.57
N ARG A 164 6.29 14.69 11.44
CA ARG A 164 6.70 15.56 12.56
C ARG A 164 7.67 16.64 12.16
N VAL A 165 8.63 16.34 11.30
CA VAL A 165 9.82 17.18 11.06
C VAL A 165 9.77 17.87 9.68
N SER A 166 9.18 17.22 8.67
CA SER A 166 9.16 17.75 7.32
C SER A 166 8.17 18.91 7.14
N LYS A 167 8.59 19.95 6.43
CA LYS A 167 7.72 21.05 6.01
C LYS A 167 6.49 20.57 5.20
N TYR A 168 6.65 19.50 4.41
CA TYR A 168 5.54 18.87 3.68
C TYR A 168 4.59 18.13 4.63
N GLY A 169 5.10 17.46 5.65
CA GLY A 169 4.29 16.83 6.68
C GLY A 169 3.49 17.86 7.50
N VAL A 170 4.09 19.01 7.80
CA VAL A 170 3.36 20.13 8.43
C VAL A 170 2.28 20.66 7.51
N ALA A 171 2.60 20.88 6.22
CA ALA A 171 1.64 21.35 5.23
C ALA A 171 0.49 20.35 5.03
N MET A 172 0.76 19.04 5.00
CA MET A 172 -0.28 18.00 4.95
C MET A 172 -1.23 18.07 6.14
N ARG A 173 -0.71 18.24 7.36
CA ARG A 173 -1.56 18.41 8.56
C ARG A 173 -2.39 19.69 8.51
N ALA A 174 -1.81 20.80 8.06
CA ALA A 174 -2.54 22.04 7.89
C ALA A 174 -3.68 21.90 6.87
N THR A 175 -3.40 21.29 5.73
CA THR A 175 -4.40 21.04 4.68
C THR A 175 -5.51 20.09 5.14
N SER A 176 -5.17 19.09 5.96
CA SER A 176 -6.17 18.14 6.50
C SER A 176 -7.06 18.76 7.56
N PHE A 177 -6.62 19.83 8.21
CA PHE A 177 -7.41 20.54 9.21
C PHE A 177 -8.36 21.55 8.57
N ASP A 178 -7.85 22.36 7.65
CA ASP A 178 -8.61 23.37 6.91
C ASP A 178 -7.91 23.71 5.59
N GLN A 179 -8.51 23.29 4.47
CA GLN A 179 -7.97 23.51 3.13
C GLN A 179 -7.97 24.99 2.74
N GLU A 180 -9.02 25.75 3.12
CA GLU A 180 -9.15 27.16 2.78
C GLU A 180 -8.14 28.00 3.56
N ALA A 181 -8.00 27.74 4.85
CA ALA A 181 -6.99 28.38 5.69
C ALA A 181 -5.56 28.05 5.23
N ALA A 182 -5.30 26.81 4.81
CA ALA A 182 -4.01 26.40 4.25
C ALA A 182 -3.68 27.14 2.94
N LEU A 183 -4.66 27.28 2.05
CA LEU A 183 -4.53 28.09 0.82
C LEU A 183 -4.25 29.57 1.14
N ALA A 184 -4.95 30.15 2.11
CA ALA A 184 -4.73 31.54 2.54
C ALA A 184 -3.30 31.77 3.10
N GLN A 185 -2.70 30.74 3.70
CA GLN A 185 -1.30 30.75 4.15
C GLN A 185 -0.28 30.45 3.04
N GLY A 186 -0.71 30.34 1.78
CA GLY A 186 0.16 30.10 0.63
C GLY A 186 0.55 28.62 0.42
N ILE A 187 -0.09 27.69 1.11
CA ILE A 187 0.15 26.26 0.89
C ILE A 187 -0.53 25.84 -0.41
N ASN A 188 0.24 25.26 -1.32
CA ASN A 188 -0.31 24.73 -2.56
C ASN A 188 -0.97 23.36 -2.31
N VAL A 189 -2.27 23.36 -1.98
CA VAL A 189 -3.06 22.17 -1.64
C VAL A 189 -2.99 21.10 -2.73
N GLY A 190 -3.03 21.47 -4.02
CA GLY A 190 -2.91 20.52 -5.11
C GLY A 190 -1.54 19.79 -5.18
N ARG A 191 -0.45 20.46 -4.77
CA ARG A 191 0.86 19.77 -4.65
C ARG A 191 0.88 18.80 -3.47
N ILE A 192 0.20 19.15 -2.38
CA ILE A 192 0.07 18.29 -1.21
C ILE A 192 -0.72 17.03 -1.57
N PHE A 193 -1.85 17.15 -2.26
CA PHE A 193 -2.64 16.01 -2.71
C PHE A 193 -1.85 15.08 -3.63
N GLY A 194 -1.13 15.64 -4.62
CA GLY A 194 -0.27 14.86 -5.49
C GLY A 194 0.82 14.10 -4.73
N LEU A 195 1.45 14.74 -3.73
CA LEU A 195 2.46 14.09 -2.89
C LEU A 195 1.86 12.97 -2.03
N VAL A 196 0.66 13.17 -1.49
CA VAL A 196 -0.07 12.13 -0.74
C VAL A 196 -0.35 10.91 -1.60
N TRP A 197 -0.86 11.11 -2.82
CA TRP A 197 -1.13 10.01 -3.75
C TRP A 197 0.14 9.30 -4.21
N PHE A 198 1.23 10.04 -4.39
CA PHE A 198 2.55 9.47 -4.68
C PHE A 198 3.03 8.56 -3.55
N ILE A 199 2.97 9.03 -2.30
CA ILE A 199 3.35 8.23 -1.13
C ILE A 199 2.41 7.04 -0.95
N ALA A 200 1.09 7.23 -1.10
CA ALA A 200 0.11 6.16 -1.01
C ALA A 200 0.34 5.07 -2.08
N GLY A 201 0.71 5.45 -3.30
CA GLY A 201 1.12 4.52 -4.35
C GLY A 201 2.37 3.71 -4.00
N ILE A 202 3.38 4.35 -3.39
CA ILE A 202 4.57 3.66 -2.87
C ILE A 202 4.19 2.63 -1.80
N LEU A 203 3.35 3.01 -0.84
CA LEU A 203 2.88 2.11 0.23
C LEU A 203 2.09 0.94 -0.35
N ALA A 204 1.21 1.22 -1.32
CA ALA A 204 0.46 0.19 -2.02
C ALA A 204 1.39 -0.80 -2.74
N ALA A 205 2.42 -0.33 -3.44
CA ALA A 205 3.37 -1.19 -4.14
C ALA A 205 4.16 -2.09 -3.19
N PHE A 206 4.62 -1.57 -2.04
CA PHE A 206 5.24 -2.40 -1.00
C PHE A 206 4.29 -3.47 -0.48
N ALA A 207 3.06 -3.09 -0.15
CA ALA A 207 2.05 -4.04 0.32
C ALA A 207 1.74 -5.10 -0.76
N GLY A 208 1.55 -4.68 -2.01
CA GLY A 208 1.31 -5.57 -3.14
C GLY A 208 2.44 -6.58 -3.34
N PHE A 209 3.69 -6.12 -3.23
CA PHE A 209 4.85 -7.00 -3.27
C PHE A 209 4.81 -8.09 -2.18
N PHE A 210 4.56 -7.72 -0.92
CA PHE A 210 4.52 -8.68 0.18
C PHE A 210 3.29 -9.60 0.11
N ILE A 211 2.11 -9.09 -0.30
CA ILE A 211 0.91 -9.90 -0.50
C ILE A 211 1.17 -10.98 -1.55
N THR A 212 1.70 -10.59 -2.71
CA THR A 212 1.95 -11.53 -3.81
C THR A 212 3.13 -12.43 -3.54
N GLY A 213 4.17 -11.94 -2.89
CA GLY A 213 5.32 -12.72 -2.46
C GLY A 213 4.95 -13.81 -1.46
N GLY A 214 4.04 -13.55 -0.52
CA GLY A 214 3.54 -14.54 0.43
C GLY A 214 2.84 -15.73 -0.23
N PHE A 215 2.15 -15.50 -1.34
CA PHE A 215 1.49 -16.53 -2.15
C PHE A 215 2.34 -17.03 -3.34
N ASN A 216 3.53 -16.50 -3.53
CA ASN A 216 4.42 -16.76 -4.67
C ASN A 216 3.80 -16.44 -6.04
N THR A 217 2.63 -15.86 -6.08
CA THR A 217 1.90 -15.58 -7.32
C THR A 217 1.14 -14.28 -7.25
N LEU A 218 1.26 -13.49 -8.30
CA LEU A 218 0.36 -12.38 -8.59
C LEU A 218 -0.91 -12.94 -9.24
N SER A 219 -2.06 -12.69 -8.65
CA SER A 219 -3.35 -13.16 -9.15
C SER A 219 -4.47 -12.19 -8.75
N GLN A 220 -5.66 -12.40 -9.28
CA GLN A 220 -6.87 -11.65 -8.88
C GLN A 220 -7.15 -11.73 -7.37
N THR A 221 -6.75 -12.81 -6.71
CA THR A 221 -6.87 -12.97 -5.25
C THR A 221 -6.06 -11.93 -4.49
N SER A 222 -4.94 -11.46 -5.04
CA SER A 222 -4.09 -10.45 -4.40
C SER A 222 -4.84 -9.13 -4.16
N PHE A 223 -5.76 -8.76 -5.07
CA PHE A 223 -6.65 -7.61 -4.90
C PHE A 223 -7.57 -7.78 -3.69
N VAL A 224 -8.21 -8.96 -3.57
CA VAL A 224 -9.12 -9.25 -2.45
C VAL A 224 -8.38 -9.18 -1.12
N VAL A 225 -7.15 -9.67 -1.06
CA VAL A 225 -6.30 -9.58 0.15
C VAL A 225 -5.98 -8.13 0.49
N ALA A 226 -5.63 -7.30 -0.50
CA ALA A 226 -5.40 -5.87 -0.27
C ALA A 226 -6.68 -5.14 0.19
N LEU A 227 -7.86 -5.51 -0.34
CA LEU A 227 -9.14 -4.93 0.06
C LEU A 227 -9.50 -5.25 1.52
N ARG A 228 -9.06 -6.40 2.06
CA ARG A 228 -9.27 -6.77 3.46
C ARG A 228 -8.59 -5.81 4.46
N ALA A 229 -7.68 -4.95 4.03
CA ALA A 229 -7.14 -3.89 4.87
C ALA A 229 -8.17 -2.77 5.17
N LEU A 230 -9.28 -2.66 4.40
CA LEU A 230 -10.29 -1.64 4.60
C LEU A 230 -11.00 -1.74 5.96
N PRO A 231 -11.50 -2.91 6.42
CA PRO A 231 -12.04 -3.05 7.77
C PRO A 231 -11.05 -2.64 8.86
N ALA A 232 -9.76 -2.94 8.69
CA ALA A 232 -8.72 -2.54 9.63
C ALA A 232 -8.62 -1.01 9.77
N VAL A 233 -8.72 -0.28 8.66
CA VAL A 233 -8.73 1.19 8.65
C VAL A 233 -9.96 1.74 9.35
N VAL A 234 -11.15 1.14 9.12
CA VAL A 234 -12.41 1.58 9.74
C VAL A 234 -12.35 1.36 11.26
N ILE A 235 -11.87 0.19 11.72
CA ILE A 235 -11.70 -0.11 13.14
C ILE A 235 -10.66 0.82 13.79
N GLY A 236 -9.55 1.06 13.11
CA GLY A 236 -8.46 1.89 13.59
C GLY A 236 -8.74 3.39 13.56
N GLY A 237 -9.73 3.80 12.78
CA GLY A 237 -10.06 5.22 12.50
C GLY A 237 -9.36 5.75 11.26
N LEU A 238 -10.16 6.31 10.34
CA LEU A 238 -9.72 6.81 9.03
C LEU A 238 -8.72 7.99 9.13
N ASP A 239 -8.72 8.70 10.24
CA ASP A 239 -7.84 9.87 10.48
C ASP A 239 -6.55 9.54 11.25
N SER A 240 -6.42 8.30 11.73
CA SER A 240 -5.37 7.96 12.69
C SER A 240 -4.33 7.01 12.09
N ILE A 241 -3.11 7.51 11.86
CA ILE A 241 -1.97 6.69 11.44
C ILE A 241 -1.67 5.56 12.46
N PRO A 242 -1.55 5.85 13.79
CA PRO A 242 -1.39 4.79 14.78
C PRO A 242 -2.61 3.86 14.84
N GLY A 243 -3.82 4.42 14.68
CA GLY A 243 -5.05 3.65 14.67
C GLY A 243 -5.08 2.63 13.54
N ALA A 244 -4.67 2.99 12.33
CA ALA A 244 -4.60 2.08 11.19
C ALA A 244 -3.70 0.86 11.48
N VAL A 245 -2.57 1.07 12.15
CA VAL A 245 -1.65 -0.01 12.54
C VAL A 245 -2.30 -0.92 13.59
N VAL A 246 -2.88 -0.32 14.65
CA VAL A 246 -3.59 -1.08 15.69
C VAL A 246 -4.78 -1.83 15.11
N GLY A 247 -5.58 -1.18 14.24
CA GLY A 247 -6.70 -1.80 13.54
C GLY A 247 -6.28 -2.97 12.66
N SER A 248 -5.12 -2.89 12.00
CA SER A 248 -4.55 -3.99 11.22
C SER A 248 -4.19 -5.19 12.09
N ILE A 249 -3.65 -4.96 13.28
CA ILE A 249 -3.35 -6.03 14.25
C ILE A 249 -4.65 -6.65 14.79
N LEU A 250 -5.63 -5.81 15.14
CA LEU A 250 -6.92 -6.28 15.66
C LEU A 250 -7.74 -7.02 14.62
N SER A 251 -7.69 -6.60 13.36
CA SER A 251 -8.39 -7.26 12.25
C SER A 251 -7.98 -8.72 12.07
N LEU A 252 -6.77 -9.10 12.46
CA LEU A 252 -6.25 -10.46 12.34
C LEU A 252 -6.59 -11.37 13.53
N ILE A 253 -7.00 -10.80 14.67
CA ILE A 253 -7.47 -11.59 15.82
C ILE A 253 -8.81 -12.27 15.49
N HIS A 254 -9.53 -11.77 14.49
CA HIS A 254 -10.83 -12.27 14.05
C HIS A 254 -10.77 -13.24 12.85
N ILE A 255 -9.60 -13.52 12.31
CA ILE A 255 -9.35 -14.50 11.23
C ILE A 255 -8.60 -15.71 11.80
#